data_dbb01eda735c3541fb14b3d42219517d
#
_entry.id   dbb01eda735c3541fb14b3d42219517d
#
_cell.length_a   1.000
_cell.length_b   1.000
_cell.length_c   1.000
_cell.angle_alpha   90.00
_cell.angle_beta   90.00
_cell.angle_gamma   90.00
#
_symmetry.space_group_name_H-M   'P 1'
#
loop_
_entity.id
_entity.type
_entity.pdbx_description
1 polymer ?
#
loop_
_entity_poly.entity_id
_entity_poly.type
_entity_poly.pdbx_seq_one_letter_code
_entity_poly.pdbx_strand_id
1 'polypeptide(L)'
;MTPRELERLLSLLGGDRALFEQLREGGFLPKDDAAIEPEHVEVARIAYTLVHELDVNWAGVEVALHLRGRLVAVEAQMAELIVFVKQRSRGQAP
;
A
#
# COMPACT_ATOMS: atom_id res chain seq x y z
N MET A 1 -15.24 0.82 -7.54
CA MET A 1 -14.67 2.17 -7.35
C MET A 1 -15.61 3.20 -7.93
N THR A 2 -15.96 4.21 -7.16
CA THR A 2 -16.81 5.30 -7.62
C THR A 2 -16.01 6.29 -8.45
N PRO A 3 -16.66 7.14 -9.29
CA PRO A 3 -15.94 8.20 -10.00
C PRO A 3 -15.17 9.15 -9.10
N ARG A 4 -15.68 9.46 -7.90
CA ARG A 4 -14.97 10.30 -6.94
C ARG A 4 -13.72 9.64 -6.41
N GLU A 5 -13.78 8.35 -6.15
CA GLU A 5 -12.62 7.58 -5.70
C GLU A 5 -11.55 7.52 -6.78
N LEU A 6 -11.96 7.32 -8.03
CA LEU A 6 -11.04 7.35 -9.17
C LEU A 6 -10.35 8.72 -9.29
N GLU A 7 -11.12 9.80 -9.22
CA GLU A 7 -10.57 11.15 -9.28
C GLU A 7 -9.59 11.40 -8.14
N ARG A 8 -9.92 10.93 -6.93
CA ARG A 8 -9.04 11.07 -5.77
C ARG A 8 -7.70 10.36 -5.99
N LEU A 9 -7.73 9.12 -6.46
CA LEU A 9 -6.50 8.38 -6.74
C LEU A 9 -5.69 9.06 -7.83
N LEU A 10 -6.33 9.48 -8.92
CA LEU A 10 -5.64 10.20 -9.99
C LEU A 10 -5.01 11.51 -9.49
N SER A 11 -5.72 12.24 -8.64
CA SER A 11 -5.19 13.45 -8.04
C SER A 11 -3.95 13.18 -7.19
N LEU A 12 -3.96 12.12 -6.39
CA LEU A 12 -2.81 11.71 -5.59
C LEU A 12 -1.61 11.32 -6.46
N LEU A 13 -1.86 10.89 -7.68
CA LEU A 13 -0.82 10.54 -8.66
C LEU A 13 -0.44 11.72 -9.57
N GLY A 14 -0.90 12.92 -9.24
CA GLY A 14 -0.61 14.10 -10.04
C GLY A 14 -1.26 14.09 -11.41
N GLY A 15 -2.35 13.34 -11.58
CA GLY A 15 -3.03 13.20 -12.87
C GLY A 15 -2.34 12.23 -13.82
N ASP A 16 -1.36 11.48 -13.36
CA ASP A 16 -0.59 10.55 -14.19
C ASP A 16 -1.39 9.26 -14.44
N ARG A 17 -2.10 9.23 -15.56
CA ARG A 17 -2.93 8.08 -15.93
C ARG A 17 -2.12 6.84 -16.26
N ALA A 18 -0.94 7.01 -16.85
CA ALA A 18 -0.06 5.89 -17.16
C ALA A 18 0.38 5.18 -15.90
N LEU A 19 0.77 5.94 -14.88
CA LEU A 19 1.14 5.39 -13.58
C LEU A 19 -0.04 4.71 -12.91
N PHE A 20 -1.23 5.31 -12.97
CA PHE A 20 -2.45 4.70 -12.44
C PHE A 20 -2.70 3.32 -13.05
N GLU A 21 -2.61 3.22 -14.38
CA GLU A 21 -2.83 1.95 -15.08
C GLU A 21 -1.77 0.91 -14.73
N GLN A 22 -0.52 1.33 -14.63
CA GLN A 22 0.57 0.42 -14.23
C GLN A 22 0.36 -0.13 -12.83
N LEU A 23 -0.07 0.71 -11.90
CA LEU A 23 -0.35 0.29 -10.52
C LEU A 23 -1.54 -0.67 -10.47
N ARG A 24 -2.58 -0.40 -11.26
CA ARG A 24 -3.76 -1.25 -11.33
C ARG A 24 -3.42 -2.61 -11.94
N GLU A 25 -2.70 -2.62 -13.05
CA GLU A 25 -2.27 -3.86 -13.70
C GLU A 25 -1.35 -4.68 -12.83
N GLY A 26 -0.51 -4.02 -12.04
CA GLY A 26 0.40 -4.69 -11.12
C GLY A 26 -0.27 -5.20 -9.84
N GLY A 27 -1.55 -4.94 -9.66
CA GLY A 27 -2.30 -5.39 -8.48
C GLY A 27 -2.14 -4.51 -7.25
N PHE A 28 -1.53 -3.33 -7.38
CA PHE A 28 -1.33 -2.41 -6.26
C PHE A 28 -2.53 -1.50 -6.00
N LEU A 29 -3.37 -1.29 -7.00
CA LEU A 29 -4.61 -0.53 -6.87
C LEU A 29 -5.80 -1.42 -7.22
N PRO A 30 -7.00 -1.10 -6.67
CA PRO A 30 -8.16 -1.95 -6.90
C PRO A 30 -8.65 -1.89 -8.34
N LYS A 31 -9.29 -2.98 -8.78
CA LYS A 31 -9.98 -3.02 -10.06
C LYS A 31 -11.34 -2.34 -9.93
N ASP A 32 -12.02 -2.16 -11.08
CA ASP A 32 -13.17 -1.28 -11.24
C ASP A 32 -14.28 -1.42 -10.19
N ASP A 33 -14.54 -2.63 -9.71
CA ASP A 33 -15.66 -2.90 -8.78
C ASP A 33 -15.23 -2.92 -7.31
N ALA A 34 -13.97 -2.78 -7.03
CA ALA A 34 -13.46 -2.84 -5.66
C ALA A 34 -13.41 -1.46 -5.02
N ALA A 35 -13.75 -1.38 -3.74
CA ALA A 35 -13.68 -0.14 -2.98
C ALA A 35 -12.23 0.26 -2.70
N ILE A 36 -12.00 1.57 -2.56
CA ILE A 36 -10.69 2.09 -2.13
C ILE A 36 -10.55 1.89 -0.63
N GLU A 37 -9.40 1.37 -0.23
CA GLU A 37 -9.00 1.25 1.16
C GLU A 37 -7.87 2.23 1.46
N PRO A 38 -7.62 2.54 2.76
CA PRO A 38 -6.52 3.43 3.14
C PRO A 38 -5.16 3.00 2.58
N GLU A 39 -4.94 1.70 2.44
CA GLU A 39 -3.73 1.13 1.85
C GLU A 39 -3.52 1.60 0.41
N HIS A 40 -4.59 1.70 -0.36
CA HIS A 40 -4.51 2.16 -1.75
C HIS A 40 -4.10 3.64 -1.83
N VAL A 41 -4.54 4.45 -0.87
CA VAL A 41 -4.14 5.85 -0.78
C VAL A 41 -2.64 5.96 -0.51
N GLU A 42 -2.12 5.15 0.39
CA GLU A 42 -0.69 5.14 0.70
C GLU A 42 0.14 4.66 -0.49
N VAL A 43 -0.31 3.62 -1.19
CA VAL A 43 0.35 3.15 -2.42
C VAL A 43 0.44 4.29 -3.44
N ALA A 44 -0.64 5.01 -3.67
CA ALA A 44 -0.66 6.12 -4.61
C ALA A 44 0.33 7.23 -4.22
N ARG A 45 0.38 7.59 -2.95
CA ARG A 45 1.31 8.60 -2.45
C ARG A 45 2.76 8.19 -2.64
N ILE A 46 3.08 6.96 -2.29
CA ILE A 46 4.44 6.41 -2.42
C ILE A 46 4.84 6.36 -3.90
N ALA A 47 3.94 5.87 -4.76
CA ALA A 47 4.21 5.79 -6.19
C ALA A 47 4.47 7.18 -6.79
N TYR A 48 3.67 8.17 -6.41
CA TYR A 48 3.88 9.55 -6.85
C TYR A 48 5.27 10.06 -6.46
N THR A 49 5.63 9.90 -5.21
CA THR A 49 6.94 10.34 -4.70
C THR A 49 8.08 9.66 -5.45
N LEU A 50 7.99 8.35 -5.64
CA LEU A 50 9.05 7.60 -6.33
C LEU A 50 9.22 8.07 -7.77
N VAL A 51 8.11 8.25 -8.50
CA VAL A 51 8.17 8.59 -9.93
C VAL A 51 8.45 10.06 -10.14
N HIS A 52 7.69 10.94 -9.48
CA HIS A 52 7.70 12.37 -9.80
C HIS A 52 8.68 13.19 -8.98
N GLU A 53 9.06 12.72 -7.81
CA GLU A 53 10.03 13.43 -6.97
C GLU A 53 11.42 12.78 -7.00
N LEU A 54 11.49 11.45 -7.13
CA LEU A 54 12.77 10.71 -7.09
C LEU A 54 13.18 10.13 -8.44
N ASP A 55 12.36 10.33 -9.46
CA ASP A 55 12.63 9.88 -10.83
C ASP A 55 12.92 8.38 -10.95
N VAL A 56 12.19 7.58 -10.17
CA VAL A 56 12.30 6.12 -10.19
C VAL A 56 11.46 5.57 -11.35
N ASN A 57 12.01 4.64 -12.15
CA ASN A 57 11.27 4.00 -13.21
C ASN A 57 10.27 2.97 -12.67
N TRP A 58 9.38 2.48 -13.54
CA TRP A 58 8.34 1.54 -13.11
C TRP A 58 8.93 0.28 -12.45
N ALA A 59 10.00 -0.27 -13.00
CA ALA A 59 10.62 -1.46 -12.41
C ALA A 59 11.03 -1.21 -10.96
N GLY A 60 11.60 -0.04 -10.66
CA GLY A 60 11.95 0.34 -9.30
C GLY A 60 10.73 0.55 -8.41
N VAL A 61 9.67 1.17 -8.93
CA VAL A 61 8.41 1.35 -8.20
C VAL A 61 7.81 0.01 -7.81
N GLU A 62 7.78 -0.92 -8.77
CA GLU A 62 7.24 -2.25 -8.55
C GLU A 62 7.99 -2.98 -7.43
N VAL A 63 9.31 -2.96 -7.48
CA VAL A 63 10.14 -3.57 -6.43
C VAL A 63 9.89 -2.92 -5.08
N ALA A 64 9.87 -1.59 -5.03
CA ALA A 64 9.66 -0.85 -3.79
C ALA A 64 8.30 -1.17 -3.16
N LEU A 65 7.25 -1.24 -3.96
CA LEU A 65 5.90 -1.54 -3.47
C LEU A 65 5.77 -2.98 -2.99
N HIS A 66 6.41 -3.94 -3.67
CA HIS A 66 6.45 -5.32 -3.20
C HIS A 66 7.19 -5.44 -1.86
N LEU A 67 8.34 -4.78 -1.73
CA LEU A 67 9.10 -4.80 -0.48
C LEU A 67 8.32 -4.14 0.65
N ARG A 68 7.64 -3.03 0.36
CA ARG A 68 6.78 -2.37 1.35
C ARG A 68 5.67 -3.31 1.83
N GLY A 69 5.02 -4.01 0.91
CA GLY A 69 3.98 -4.97 1.26
C GLY A 69 4.49 -6.07 2.18
N ARG A 70 5.69 -6.57 1.92
CA ARG A 70 6.32 -7.59 2.78
C ARG A 70 6.65 -7.02 4.16
N LEU A 71 7.15 -5.79 4.22
CA LEU A 71 7.45 -5.12 5.48
C LEU A 71 6.19 -4.94 6.32
N VAL A 72 5.10 -4.46 5.72
CA VAL A 72 3.81 -4.30 6.40
C VAL A 72 3.33 -5.65 6.96
N ALA A 73 3.45 -6.73 6.19
CA ALA A 73 3.05 -8.06 6.63
C ALA A 73 3.90 -8.53 7.82
N VAL A 74 5.21 -8.31 7.77
CA VAL A 74 6.11 -8.68 8.88
C VAL A 74 5.79 -7.87 10.14
N GLU A 75 5.56 -6.57 9.99
CA GLU A 75 5.17 -5.72 11.12
C GLU A 75 3.86 -6.20 11.77
N ALA A 76 2.88 -6.62 10.97
CA ALA A 76 1.63 -7.17 11.48
C ALA A 76 1.87 -8.47 12.26
N GLN A 77 2.72 -9.36 11.73
CA GLN A 77 3.09 -10.59 12.42
C GLN A 77 3.80 -10.32 13.74
N MET A 78 4.68 -9.33 13.77
CA MET A 78 5.36 -8.93 15.00
C MET A 78 4.37 -8.41 16.04
N ALA A 79 3.41 -7.61 15.63
CA ALA A 79 2.37 -7.09 16.52
C ALA A 79 1.55 -8.22 17.13
N GLU A 80 1.15 -9.21 16.31
CA GLU A 80 0.44 -10.40 16.78
C GLU A 80 1.26 -11.20 17.78
N LEU A 81 2.54 -11.39 17.50
CA LEU A 81 3.44 -12.11 18.38
C LEU A 81 3.59 -11.40 19.74
N ILE A 82 3.72 -10.08 19.73
CA ILE A 82 3.82 -9.29 20.95
C ILE A 82 2.56 -9.46 21.81
N VAL A 83 1.39 -9.39 21.19
CA VAL A 83 0.11 -9.60 21.88
C VAL A 83 0.05 -11.00 22.50
N PHE A 84 0.43 -12.00 21.72
CA PHE A 84 0.44 -13.39 22.18
C PHE A 84 1.37 -13.59 23.38
N VAL A 85 2.59 -13.03 23.31
CA VAL A 85 3.55 -13.13 24.43
C VAL A 85 3.03 -12.44 25.68
N LYS A 86 2.43 -11.26 25.54
CA LYS A 86 1.84 -10.54 26.66
C LYS A 86 0.70 -11.31 27.33
N GLN A 87 -0.17 -11.92 26.52
CA GLN A 87 -1.27 -12.72 27.04
C GLN A 87 -0.77 -13.95 27.79
N ARG A 88 0.23 -14.63 27.26
CA ARG A 88 0.82 -15.80 27.94
C ARG A 88 1.52 -15.40 29.24
N SER A 89 2.22 -14.29 29.23
CA SER A 89 2.87 -13.77 30.42
C SER A 89 1.87 -13.47 31.54
N ARG A 90 0.73 -12.88 31.17
CA ARG A 90 -0.37 -12.62 32.14
C ARG A 90 -0.99 -13.92 32.64
N GLY A 91 -1.17 -14.91 31.78
CA GLY A 91 -1.74 -16.19 32.14
C GLY A 91 -0.84 -17.01 33.05
N GLN A 92 0.45 -16.73 33.08
CA GLN A 92 1.44 -17.42 33.91
C GLN A 92 1.72 -16.73 35.24
N ALA A 93 1.16 -15.55 35.44
CA ALA A 93 1.34 -14.81 36.69
C ALA A 93 0.74 -15.61 37.86
N PRO A 94 1.46 -15.76 38.97
CA PRO A 94 0.94 -16.47 40.13
C PRO A 94 -0.22 -15.75 40.80
#